data_8013bfa8cd1c70e053317967bc849518
#
_entry.id   8013bfa8cd1c70e053317967bc849518
#
_cell.length_a   1.000
_cell.length_b   1.000
_cell.length_c   1.000
_cell.angle_alpha   90.00
_cell.angle_beta   90.00
_cell.angle_gamma   90.00
#
_symmetry.space_group_name_H-M   'P 1'
#
loop_
_entity.id
_entity.type
_entity.pdbx_description
1 polymer ?
#
loop_
_entity_poly.entity_id
_entity_poly.type
_entity_poly.pdbx_seq_one_letter_code
_entity_poly.pdbx_strand_id
1 'polypeptide(L)'
;MLAQYVGGILLAAQGVAIGLWASSLTRNQITSFILASTVSFLLVLIGTPIVLIGLPPALASAASRLSVNGHFQNVARGIIDLRDVLYFLSTAGLFLTMAIGLVSRQRLSSGRGAYQRLRTGMVALVGIVIVLNLLGGNIRGRLDLTREGLYTLSDGTREILGDLDDLVTIKLFVSDELPSELQPALRDVQDLVTDLRRASGQQLIVENLNPDSDSEVADEARSLGIIQNEFNVLRADEFEVRRGWFGLAVLYLDEREIIPFIDRTDDLEFRLVSAVANMTTEERTSVAFASGFGAEGIATFPWLQQGLTDRYDITPV
;
A
#
# COMPACT_ATOMS: atom_id res chain seq x y z
N MET A 1 -15.69 -8.35 -4.23
CA MET A 1 -15.95 -9.65 -4.91
C MET A 1 -15.36 -9.74 -6.31
N LEU A 2 -15.64 -8.81 -7.25
CA LEU A 2 -15.06 -8.87 -8.63
C LEU A 2 -13.54 -8.93 -8.66
N ALA A 3 -12.87 -8.08 -7.88
CA ALA A 3 -11.41 -8.08 -7.79
C ALA A 3 -10.84 -9.44 -7.35
N GLN A 4 -11.46 -10.08 -6.36
CA GLN A 4 -11.04 -11.39 -5.86
C GLN A 4 -11.12 -12.47 -6.94
N TYR A 5 -12.16 -12.44 -7.79
CA TYR A 5 -12.24 -13.34 -8.94
C TYR A 5 -11.14 -13.09 -9.95
N VAL A 6 -10.87 -11.81 -10.27
CA VAL A 6 -9.77 -11.44 -11.17
C VAL A 6 -8.43 -11.90 -10.61
N GLY A 7 -8.17 -11.65 -9.32
CA GLY A 7 -6.96 -12.11 -8.66
C GLY A 7 -6.82 -13.62 -8.64
N GLY A 8 -7.92 -14.34 -8.37
CA GLY A 8 -7.95 -15.80 -8.43
C GLY A 8 -7.62 -16.34 -9.83
N ILE A 9 -8.15 -15.70 -10.89
CA ILE A 9 -7.83 -16.06 -12.28
C ILE A 9 -6.36 -15.80 -12.59
N LEU A 10 -5.81 -14.66 -12.19
CA LEU A 10 -4.40 -14.31 -12.41
C LEU A 10 -3.46 -15.29 -11.67
N LEU A 11 -3.76 -15.60 -10.42
CA LEU A 11 -3.02 -16.58 -9.62
C LEU A 11 -3.10 -17.99 -10.24
N ALA A 12 -4.28 -18.41 -10.69
CA ALA A 12 -4.48 -19.69 -11.37
C ALA A 12 -3.70 -19.76 -12.69
N ALA A 13 -3.71 -18.68 -13.48
CA ALA A 13 -2.94 -18.59 -14.73
C ALA A 13 -1.44 -18.74 -14.47
N GLN A 14 -0.91 -18.08 -13.42
CA GLN A 14 0.48 -18.23 -12.99
C GLN A 14 0.78 -19.68 -12.57
N GLY A 15 -0.07 -20.30 -11.75
CA GLY A 15 0.08 -21.70 -11.32
C GLY A 15 0.09 -22.67 -12.49
N VAL A 16 -0.82 -22.49 -13.46
CA VAL A 16 -0.85 -23.30 -14.71
C VAL A 16 0.44 -23.11 -15.52
N ALA A 17 0.94 -21.88 -15.64
CA ALA A 17 2.18 -21.59 -16.35
C ALA A 17 3.40 -22.28 -15.70
N ILE A 18 3.49 -22.27 -14.36
CA ILE A 18 4.52 -23.01 -13.60
C ILE A 18 4.39 -24.51 -13.83
N GLY A 19 3.16 -25.04 -13.78
CA GLY A 19 2.90 -26.46 -14.05
C GLY A 19 3.32 -26.90 -15.44
N LEU A 20 3.01 -26.11 -16.48
CA LEU A 20 3.42 -26.36 -17.87
C LEU A 20 4.93 -26.32 -18.03
N TRP A 21 5.61 -25.34 -17.39
CA TRP A 21 7.05 -25.27 -17.38
C TRP A 21 7.68 -26.51 -16.70
N ALA A 22 7.23 -26.87 -15.52
CA ALA A 22 7.72 -28.04 -14.83
C ALA A 22 7.49 -29.33 -15.61
N SER A 23 6.33 -29.46 -16.28
CA SER A 23 6.02 -30.59 -17.16
C SER A 23 6.94 -30.66 -18.38
N SER A 24 7.41 -29.51 -18.89
CA SER A 24 8.34 -29.47 -20.02
C SER A 24 9.78 -29.91 -19.67
N LEU A 25 10.16 -29.92 -18.37
CA LEU A 25 11.46 -30.28 -17.88
C LEU A 25 11.65 -31.80 -17.68
N THR A 26 10.57 -32.51 -17.39
CA THR A 26 10.64 -33.92 -16.99
C THR A 26 9.57 -34.75 -17.69
N ARG A 27 9.89 -36.03 -17.92
CA ARG A 27 8.93 -37.01 -18.48
C ARG A 27 8.12 -37.71 -17.38
N ASN A 28 8.51 -37.54 -16.12
CA ASN A 28 7.81 -38.14 -14.99
C ASN A 28 6.81 -37.17 -14.39
N GLN A 29 5.55 -37.59 -14.36
CA GLN A 29 4.44 -36.76 -13.86
C GLN A 29 4.58 -36.41 -12.39
N ILE A 30 5.06 -37.34 -11.55
CA ILE A 30 5.25 -37.13 -10.11
C ILE A 30 6.36 -36.07 -9.90
N THR A 31 7.48 -36.21 -10.60
CA THR A 31 8.60 -35.26 -10.52
C THR A 31 8.18 -33.87 -10.98
N SER A 32 7.38 -33.78 -12.05
CA SER A 32 6.82 -32.52 -12.54
C SER A 32 5.94 -31.86 -11.50
N PHE A 33 5.04 -32.62 -10.88
CA PHE A 33 4.17 -32.11 -9.83
C PHE A 33 4.97 -31.61 -8.62
N ILE A 34 5.94 -32.37 -8.13
CA ILE A 34 6.81 -31.95 -7.02
C ILE A 34 7.53 -30.65 -7.36
N LEU A 35 8.11 -30.56 -8.57
CA LEU A 35 8.83 -29.36 -9.00
C LEU A 35 7.91 -28.13 -9.09
N ALA A 36 6.74 -28.27 -9.69
CA ALA A 36 5.76 -27.20 -9.79
C ALA A 36 5.30 -26.72 -8.40
N SER A 37 4.99 -27.66 -7.52
CA SER A 37 4.55 -27.36 -6.15
C SER A 37 5.65 -26.67 -5.34
N THR A 38 6.90 -27.14 -5.47
CA THR A 38 8.05 -26.54 -4.77
C THR A 38 8.26 -25.09 -5.23
N VAL A 39 8.26 -24.83 -6.55
CA VAL A 39 8.45 -23.47 -7.07
C VAL A 39 7.30 -22.56 -6.65
N SER A 40 6.06 -23.02 -6.76
CA SER A 40 4.90 -22.26 -6.32
C SER A 40 4.96 -21.94 -4.83
N PHE A 41 5.34 -22.92 -4.00
CA PHE A 41 5.50 -22.73 -2.57
C PHE A 41 6.60 -21.72 -2.24
N LEU A 42 7.74 -21.79 -2.90
CA LEU A 42 8.84 -20.83 -2.72
C LEU A 42 8.42 -19.40 -3.08
N LEU A 43 7.65 -19.22 -4.17
CA LEU A 43 7.14 -17.90 -4.56
C LEU A 43 6.14 -17.31 -3.55
N VAL A 44 5.37 -18.15 -2.88
CA VAL A 44 4.48 -17.73 -1.78
C VAL A 44 5.31 -17.43 -0.54
N LEU A 45 6.26 -18.29 -0.21
CA LEU A 45 7.04 -18.22 1.03
C LEU A 45 7.97 -17.01 1.09
N ILE A 46 8.54 -16.59 -0.07
CA ILE A 46 9.58 -15.56 -0.14
C ILE A 46 9.15 -14.20 0.44
N GLY A 47 7.86 -13.91 0.48
CA GLY A 47 7.32 -12.67 1.04
C GLY A 47 6.63 -12.83 2.38
N THR A 48 6.76 -13.99 3.01
CA THR A 48 6.20 -14.17 4.34
C THR A 48 7.08 -13.51 5.41
N PRO A 49 6.51 -12.98 6.49
CA PRO A 49 7.27 -12.34 7.57
C PRO A 49 8.41 -13.23 8.09
N ILE A 50 8.19 -14.54 8.18
CA ILE A 50 9.18 -15.52 8.66
C ILE A 50 10.47 -15.49 7.81
N VAL A 51 10.34 -15.34 6.49
CA VAL A 51 11.51 -15.26 5.58
C VAL A 51 12.11 -13.86 5.59
N LEU A 52 11.27 -12.82 5.61
CA LEU A 52 11.73 -11.44 5.56
C LEU A 52 12.54 -11.04 6.80
N ILE A 53 12.18 -11.56 7.98
CA ILE A 53 12.88 -11.31 9.25
C ILE A 53 14.36 -11.72 9.20
N GLY A 54 14.69 -12.79 8.48
CA GLY A 54 16.07 -13.29 8.36
C GLY A 54 16.92 -12.56 7.31
N LEU A 55 16.37 -11.61 6.56
CA LEU A 55 17.05 -10.95 5.45
C LEU A 55 17.48 -9.52 5.80
N PRO A 56 18.62 -9.04 5.26
CA PRO A 56 18.97 -7.63 5.30
C PRO A 56 17.86 -6.76 4.67
N PRO A 57 17.64 -5.50 5.12
CA PRO A 57 16.51 -4.66 4.69
C PRO A 57 16.37 -4.51 3.17
N ALA A 58 17.48 -4.34 2.46
CA ALA A 58 17.49 -4.24 1.00
C ALA A 58 17.02 -5.53 0.30
N LEU A 59 17.38 -6.71 0.84
CA LEU A 59 16.94 -7.99 0.30
C LEU A 59 15.49 -8.30 0.72
N ALA A 60 15.09 -7.93 1.92
CA ALA A 60 13.72 -8.08 2.39
C ALA A 60 12.74 -7.27 1.54
N SER A 61 13.08 -6.02 1.21
CA SER A 61 12.28 -5.17 0.33
C SER A 61 12.19 -5.73 -1.11
N ALA A 62 13.28 -6.25 -1.65
CA ALA A 62 13.27 -6.91 -2.95
C ALA A 62 12.45 -8.20 -2.94
N ALA A 63 12.59 -9.03 -1.91
CA ALA A 63 11.85 -10.28 -1.73
C ALA A 63 10.35 -10.02 -1.60
N SER A 64 9.94 -9.00 -0.84
CA SER A 64 8.52 -8.64 -0.69
C SER A 64 7.88 -8.21 -2.02
N ARG A 65 8.64 -7.50 -2.89
CA ARG A 65 8.17 -7.11 -4.24
C ARG A 65 8.04 -8.28 -5.22
N LEU A 66 8.72 -9.39 -4.98
CA LEU A 66 8.64 -10.60 -5.80
C LEU A 66 7.66 -11.63 -5.24
N SER A 67 7.03 -11.34 -4.11
CA SER A 67 6.11 -12.25 -3.43
C SER A 67 4.74 -12.29 -4.07
N VAL A 68 4.27 -13.51 -4.35
CA VAL A 68 2.87 -13.76 -4.76
C VAL A 68 1.89 -13.25 -3.70
N ASN A 69 2.21 -13.49 -2.41
CA ASN A 69 1.30 -13.15 -1.32
C ASN A 69 1.07 -11.64 -1.20
N GLY A 70 2.12 -10.82 -1.35
CA GLY A 70 2.01 -9.36 -1.29
C GLY A 70 1.09 -8.79 -2.37
N HIS A 71 1.22 -9.26 -3.61
CA HIS A 71 0.38 -8.84 -4.73
C HIS A 71 -1.06 -9.37 -4.64
N PHE A 72 -1.23 -10.60 -4.14
CA PHE A 72 -2.55 -11.18 -4.00
C PHE A 72 -3.37 -10.54 -2.88
N GLN A 73 -2.74 -10.11 -1.78
CA GLN A 73 -3.43 -9.44 -0.67
C GLN A 73 -4.12 -8.14 -1.10
N ASN A 74 -3.51 -7.35 -1.99
CA ASN A 74 -4.14 -6.13 -2.51
C ASN A 74 -5.42 -6.47 -3.27
N VAL A 75 -5.34 -7.46 -4.16
CA VAL A 75 -6.51 -7.91 -4.94
C VAL A 75 -7.59 -8.53 -4.03
N ALA A 76 -7.19 -9.22 -2.96
CA ALA A 76 -8.12 -9.77 -1.97
C ALA A 76 -8.89 -8.68 -1.20
N ARG A 77 -8.29 -7.50 -1.01
CA ARG A 77 -8.95 -6.32 -0.41
C ARG A 77 -9.92 -5.61 -1.36
N GLY A 78 -9.95 -5.97 -2.64
CA GLY A 78 -10.83 -5.34 -3.63
C GLY A 78 -10.13 -4.35 -4.57
N ILE A 79 -8.82 -4.19 -4.44
CA ILE A 79 -8.00 -3.28 -5.24
C ILE A 79 -7.32 -4.05 -6.35
N ILE A 80 -7.41 -3.56 -7.59
CA ILE A 80 -6.59 -4.06 -8.70
C ILE A 80 -5.58 -2.99 -9.06
N ASP A 81 -4.35 -3.16 -8.59
CA ASP A 81 -3.24 -2.33 -9.01
C ASP A 81 -2.65 -2.84 -10.33
N LEU A 82 -2.31 -1.93 -11.23
CA LEU A 82 -1.65 -2.29 -12.49
C LEU A 82 -0.34 -3.04 -12.25
N ARG A 83 0.38 -2.71 -11.17
CA ARG A 83 1.58 -3.43 -10.74
C ARG A 83 1.33 -4.90 -10.41
N ASP A 84 0.19 -5.20 -9.77
CA ASP A 84 -0.17 -6.58 -9.40
C ASP A 84 -0.55 -7.41 -10.63
N VAL A 85 -1.30 -6.82 -11.55
CA VAL A 85 -1.62 -7.43 -12.84
C VAL A 85 -0.34 -7.70 -13.65
N LEU A 86 0.57 -6.73 -13.72
CA LEU A 86 1.85 -6.87 -14.40
C LEU A 86 2.72 -7.95 -13.77
N TYR A 87 2.72 -8.07 -12.44
CA TYR A 87 3.42 -9.15 -11.74
C TYR A 87 2.92 -10.52 -12.18
N PHE A 88 1.61 -10.77 -12.09
CA PHE A 88 1.04 -12.07 -12.46
C PHE A 88 1.23 -12.37 -13.95
N LEU A 89 1.01 -11.40 -14.83
CA LEU A 89 1.18 -11.58 -16.27
C LEU A 89 2.63 -11.79 -16.67
N SER A 90 3.57 -11.02 -16.09
CA SER A 90 4.98 -11.15 -16.41
C SER A 90 5.57 -12.47 -15.93
N THR A 91 5.20 -12.92 -14.72
CA THR A 91 5.63 -14.21 -14.18
C THR A 91 5.00 -15.38 -14.91
N ALA A 92 3.71 -15.34 -15.23
CA ALA A 92 3.07 -16.36 -16.07
C ALA A 92 3.70 -16.41 -17.46
N GLY A 93 3.91 -15.25 -18.10
CA GLY A 93 4.57 -15.13 -19.39
C GLY A 93 6.01 -15.69 -19.37
N LEU A 94 6.76 -15.45 -18.30
CA LEU A 94 8.08 -16.01 -18.11
C LEU A 94 8.05 -17.55 -18.13
N PHE A 95 7.22 -18.17 -17.30
CA PHE A 95 7.14 -19.63 -17.22
C PHE A 95 6.61 -20.25 -18.51
N LEU A 96 5.63 -19.62 -19.17
CA LEU A 96 5.14 -20.07 -20.49
C LEU A 96 6.22 -20.01 -21.56
N THR A 97 6.96 -18.89 -21.66
CA THR A 97 8.04 -18.76 -22.64
C THR A 97 9.19 -19.74 -22.37
N MET A 98 9.50 -19.99 -21.10
CA MET A 98 10.45 -21.04 -20.72
C MET A 98 9.95 -22.44 -21.13
N ALA A 99 8.65 -22.74 -20.92
CA ALA A 99 8.06 -24.02 -21.34
C ALA A 99 8.13 -24.18 -22.87
N ILE A 100 7.71 -23.16 -23.63
CA ILE A 100 7.77 -23.15 -25.09
C ILE A 100 9.21 -23.33 -25.57
N GLY A 101 10.16 -22.63 -24.96
CA GLY A 101 11.58 -22.73 -25.30
C GLY A 101 12.15 -24.13 -25.08
N LEU A 102 11.79 -24.80 -23.96
CA LEU A 102 12.21 -26.16 -23.66
C LEU A 102 11.60 -27.18 -24.62
N VAL A 103 10.33 -27.06 -24.95
CA VAL A 103 9.65 -27.91 -25.94
C VAL A 103 10.24 -27.69 -27.34
N SER A 104 10.49 -26.43 -27.72
CA SER A 104 11.07 -26.07 -29.02
C SER A 104 12.50 -26.60 -29.16
N ARG A 105 13.29 -26.66 -28.05
CA ARG A 105 14.62 -27.25 -28.03
C ARG A 105 14.63 -28.70 -28.53
N GLN A 106 13.59 -29.46 -28.20
CA GLN A 106 13.49 -30.88 -28.66
C GLN A 106 13.31 -30.99 -30.19
N ARG A 107 12.83 -29.93 -30.82
CA ARG A 107 12.62 -29.83 -32.29
C ARG A 107 13.78 -29.18 -33.05
N LEU A 108 14.64 -28.42 -32.32
CA LEU A 108 15.81 -27.78 -32.92
C LEU A 108 16.92 -28.80 -33.13
N SER A 109 17.10 -29.28 -34.34
CA SER A 109 18.22 -30.14 -34.70
C SER A 109 19.55 -29.39 -34.62
N SER A 110 20.44 -29.83 -33.74
CA SER A 110 21.91 -29.81 -33.80
C SER A 110 22.69 -28.50 -34.00
N GLY A 111 22.08 -27.31 -34.04
CA GLY A 111 22.84 -26.05 -34.21
C GLY A 111 23.28 -25.48 -32.85
N ARG A 112 24.56 -25.60 -32.47
CA ARG A 112 25.13 -25.00 -31.24
C ARG A 112 24.75 -23.51 -31.08
N GLY A 113 24.68 -22.75 -32.16
CA GLY A 113 24.32 -21.33 -32.12
C GLY A 113 22.85 -21.05 -31.83
N ALA A 114 21.92 -21.93 -32.24
CA ALA A 114 20.50 -21.78 -31.93
C ALA A 114 20.22 -22.03 -30.43
N TYR A 115 20.88 -23.01 -29.87
CA TYR A 115 20.77 -23.31 -28.44
C TYR A 115 21.34 -22.20 -27.55
N GLN A 116 22.51 -21.64 -27.92
CA GLN A 116 23.08 -20.51 -27.17
C GLN A 116 22.16 -19.28 -27.20
N ARG A 117 21.62 -18.93 -28.37
CA ARG A 117 20.66 -17.83 -28.49
C ARG A 117 19.41 -18.05 -27.66
N LEU A 118 18.84 -19.25 -27.64
CA LEU A 118 17.69 -19.59 -26.82
C LEU A 118 18.00 -19.44 -25.32
N ARG A 119 19.14 -19.97 -24.88
CA ARG A 119 19.59 -19.87 -23.47
C ARG A 119 19.83 -18.41 -23.08
N THR A 120 20.52 -17.63 -23.90
CA THR A 120 20.75 -16.19 -23.64
C THR A 120 19.43 -15.43 -23.59
N GLY A 121 18.50 -15.72 -24.50
CA GLY A 121 17.16 -15.12 -24.50
C GLY A 121 16.35 -15.44 -23.23
N MET A 122 16.43 -16.69 -22.75
CA MET A 122 15.76 -17.08 -21.50
C MET A 122 16.37 -16.34 -20.29
N VAL A 123 17.70 -16.27 -20.19
CA VAL A 123 18.37 -15.56 -19.09
C VAL A 123 18.05 -14.09 -19.14
N ALA A 124 18.05 -13.47 -20.32
CA ALA A 124 17.66 -12.07 -20.50
C ALA A 124 16.20 -11.85 -20.09
N LEU A 125 15.29 -12.75 -20.46
CA LEU A 125 13.87 -12.65 -20.10
C LEU A 125 13.67 -12.73 -18.57
N VAL A 126 14.36 -13.65 -17.90
CA VAL A 126 14.34 -13.72 -16.41
C VAL A 126 14.81 -12.40 -15.82
N GLY A 127 15.93 -11.85 -16.31
CA GLY A 127 16.44 -10.56 -15.86
C GLY A 127 15.44 -9.42 -16.08
N ILE A 128 14.83 -9.35 -17.26
CA ILE A 128 13.81 -8.35 -17.59
C ILE A 128 12.61 -8.46 -16.63
N VAL A 129 12.08 -9.66 -16.38
CA VAL A 129 10.94 -9.85 -15.49
C VAL A 129 11.28 -9.46 -14.06
N ILE A 130 12.48 -9.80 -13.57
CA ILE A 130 12.93 -9.38 -12.24
C ILE A 130 13.02 -7.85 -12.17
N VAL A 131 13.67 -7.20 -13.12
CA VAL A 131 13.81 -5.74 -13.15
C VAL A 131 12.45 -5.06 -13.25
N LEU A 132 11.56 -5.56 -14.10
CA LEU A 132 10.20 -5.03 -14.27
C LEU A 132 9.40 -5.10 -12.96
N ASN A 133 9.51 -6.19 -12.21
CA ASN A 133 8.81 -6.34 -10.95
C ASN A 133 9.46 -5.53 -9.81
N LEU A 134 10.77 -5.38 -9.80
CA LEU A 134 11.46 -4.51 -8.84
C LEU A 134 11.17 -3.02 -9.06
N LEU A 135 11.07 -2.60 -10.33
CA LEU A 135 10.71 -1.23 -10.71
C LEU A 135 9.20 -0.99 -10.73
N GLY A 136 8.41 -2.06 -10.73
CA GLY A 136 6.94 -2.04 -10.79
C GLY A 136 6.29 -1.22 -9.68
N GLY A 137 6.97 -1.05 -8.54
CA GLY A 137 6.51 -0.19 -7.44
C GLY A 137 6.29 1.28 -7.83
N ASN A 138 6.91 1.74 -8.93
CA ASN A 138 6.73 3.09 -9.47
C ASN A 138 5.62 3.18 -10.52
N ILE A 139 5.08 2.03 -10.96
CA ILE A 139 4.00 1.99 -11.94
C ILE A 139 2.69 2.27 -11.20
N ARG A 140 1.99 3.30 -11.66
CA ARG A 140 0.74 3.76 -11.06
C ARG A 140 -0.42 3.40 -11.97
N GLY A 141 -1.51 3.01 -11.36
CA GLY A 141 -2.77 2.68 -12.00
C GLY A 141 -3.54 1.76 -11.05
N ARG A 142 -4.50 2.32 -10.35
CA ARG A 142 -5.33 1.61 -9.36
C ARG A 142 -6.76 1.63 -9.85
N LEU A 143 -7.39 0.45 -9.88
CA LEU A 143 -8.82 0.29 -10.05
C LEU A 143 -9.39 -0.17 -8.72
N ASP A 144 -10.13 0.72 -8.09
CA ASP A 144 -10.88 0.43 -6.89
C ASP A 144 -12.21 -0.24 -7.27
N LEU A 145 -12.34 -1.51 -6.92
CA LEU A 145 -13.56 -2.29 -7.09
C LEU A 145 -14.23 -2.60 -5.76
N THR A 146 -13.88 -1.85 -4.71
CA THR A 146 -14.59 -1.91 -3.45
C THR A 146 -15.98 -1.31 -3.62
N ARG A 147 -16.94 -1.75 -2.79
CA ARG A 147 -18.34 -1.30 -2.91
C ARG A 147 -18.50 0.18 -2.56
N GLU A 148 -17.61 0.69 -1.72
CA GLU A 148 -17.69 2.03 -1.12
C GLU A 148 -16.58 2.97 -1.64
N GLY A 149 -15.75 2.51 -2.60
CA GLY A 149 -14.67 3.32 -3.15
C GLY A 149 -13.57 3.65 -2.13
N LEU A 150 -13.33 2.76 -1.17
CA LEU A 150 -12.46 2.99 0.00
C LEU A 150 -11.02 3.43 -0.34
N TYR A 151 -10.59 3.23 -1.57
CA TYR A 151 -9.25 3.57 -2.04
C TYR A 151 -9.25 4.55 -3.22
N THR A 152 -10.38 5.23 -3.42
CA THR A 152 -10.54 6.29 -4.42
C THR A 152 -11.06 7.52 -3.71
N LEU A 153 -10.41 8.67 -3.91
CA LEU A 153 -10.85 9.91 -3.29
C LEU A 153 -12.32 10.20 -3.62
N SER A 154 -13.08 10.54 -2.60
CA SER A 154 -14.48 10.92 -2.74
C SER A 154 -14.63 12.20 -3.56
N ASP A 155 -15.81 12.42 -4.14
CA ASP A 155 -16.06 13.65 -4.91
C ASP A 155 -16.00 14.87 -4.00
N GLY A 156 -16.49 14.76 -2.76
CA GLY A 156 -16.37 15.83 -1.75
C GLY A 156 -14.91 16.16 -1.40
N THR A 157 -14.04 15.12 -1.28
CA THR A 157 -12.60 15.31 -1.09
C THR A 157 -11.98 16.10 -2.24
N ARG A 158 -12.34 15.79 -3.48
CA ARG A 158 -11.81 16.50 -4.66
C ARG A 158 -12.28 17.95 -4.73
N GLU A 159 -13.52 18.20 -4.35
CA GLU A 159 -14.08 19.55 -4.29
C GLU A 159 -13.35 20.38 -3.24
N ILE A 160 -13.24 19.89 -1.99
CA ILE A 160 -12.54 20.59 -0.91
C ILE A 160 -11.08 20.87 -1.28
N LEU A 161 -10.37 19.90 -1.83
CA LEU A 161 -8.96 20.07 -2.19
C LEU A 161 -8.75 20.92 -3.45
N GLY A 162 -9.75 20.98 -4.34
CA GLY A 162 -9.70 21.80 -5.55
C GLY A 162 -9.92 23.30 -5.27
N ASP A 163 -10.58 23.62 -4.16
CA ASP A 163 -10.93 24.98 -3.75
C ASP A 163 -10.00 25.55 -2.67
N LEU A 164 -8.81 24.93 -2.47
CA LEU A 164 -7.81 25.45 -1.52
C LEU A 164 -7.24 26.77 -2.00
N ASP A 165 -7.32 27.81 -1.17
CA ASP A 165 -6.77 29.15 -1.45
C ASP A 165 -5.28 29.24 -1.11
N ASP A 166 -4.83 28.55 -0.06
CA ASP A 166 -3.46 28.57 0.45
C ASP A 166 -2.84 27.17 0.56
N LEU A 167 -1.51 27.15 0.82
CA LEU A 167 -0.72 25.92 0.91
C LEU A 167 -1.03 25.15 2.19
N VAL A 168 -1.44 23.90 2.04
CA VAL A 168 -1.54 22.92 3.12
C VAL A 168 -0.31 22.02 3.10
N THR A 169 0.32 21.80 4.24
CA THR A 169 1.48 20.90 4.35
C THR A 169 1.12 19.67 5.16
N ILE A 170 1.31 18.49 4.58
CA ILE A 170 1.24 17.20 5.28
C ILE A 170 2.66 16.73 5.56
N LYS A 171 3.04 16.62 6.83
CA LYS A 171 4.29 16.04 7.28
C LYS A 171 4.06 14.60 7.72
N LEU A 172 4.64 13.64 7.03
CA LEU A 172 4.57 12.22 7.33
C LEU A 172 5.88 11.78 8.01
N PHE A 173 5.80 11.43 9.28
CA PHE A 173 6.93 10.98 10.09
C PHE A 173 6.96 9.45 10.10
N VAL A 174 7.99 8.87 9.49
CA VAL A 174 8.11 7.42 9.30
C VAL A 174 9.52 6.95 9.54
N SER A 175 9.66 5.93 10.38
CA SER A 175 10.92 5.19 10.56
C SER A 175 11.27 4.36 9.32
N ASP A 176 12.56 4.26 8.99
CA ASP A 176 13.04 3.41 7.88
C ASP A 176 12.71 1.93 8.11
N GLU A 177 12.78 1.48 9.35
CA GLU A 177 12.57 0.09 9.72
C GLU A 177 11.22 -0.11 10.45
N LEU A 178 10.11 0.12 9.75
CA LEU A 178 8.79 -0.26 10.27
C LEU A 178 8.60 -1.78 10.22
N PRO A 179 7.86 -2.37 11.19
CA PRO A 179 7.45 -3.76 11.17
C PRO A 179 6.76 -4.16 9.87
N SER A 180 6.92 -5.42 9.47
CA SER A 180 6.31 -5.97 8.27
C SER A 180 4.78 -5.84 8.23
N GLU A 181 4.15 -5.85 9.40
CA GLU A 181 2.70 -5.69 9.57
C GLU A 181 2.21 -4.29 9.18
N LEU A 182 3.04 -3.26 9.38
CA LEU A 182 2.71 -1.86 9.06
C LEU A 182 3.09 -1.46 7.63
N GLN A 183 3.86 -2.26 6.92
CA GLN A 183 4.26 -1.97 5.53
C GLN A 183 3.06 -1.80 4.57
N PRO A 184 1.97 -2.57 4.67
CA PRO A 184 0.76 -2.30 3.88
C PRO A 184 0.13 -0.95 4.23
N ALA A 185 -0.01 -0.61 5.52
CA ALA A 185 -0.56 0.66 5.96
C ALA A 185 0.31 1.84 5.49
N LEU A 186 1.64 1.73 5.57
CA LEU A 186 2.55 2.75 5.05
C LEU A 186 2.33 3.00 3.55
N ARG A 187 2.16 1.94 2.76
CA ARG A 187 1.86 2.08 1.31
C ARG A 187 0.52 2.77 1.08
N ASP A 188 -0.51 2.38 1.82
CA ASP A 188 -1.84 2.97 1.70
C ASP A 188 -1.80 4.47 2.04
N VAL A 189 -1.07 4.86 3.09
CA VAL A 189 -0.86 6.27 3.47
C VAL A 189 -0.11 7.03 2.36
N GLN A 190 0.99 6.49 1.85
CA GLN A 190 1.79 7.13 0.79
C GLN A 190 0.99 7.29 -0.51
N ASP A 191 0.18 6.30 -0.86
CA ASP A 191 -0.71 6.37 -2.01
C ASP A 191 -1.78 7.44 -1.78
N LEU A 192 -2.43 7.46 -0.61
CA LEU A 192 -3.46 8.44 -0.25
C LEU A 192 -2.92 9.87 -0.30
N VAL A 193 -1.83 10.19 0.41
CA VAL A 193 -1.26 11.55 0.41
C VAL A 193 -0.78 11.99 -0.99
N THR A 194 -0.36 11.04 -1.83
CA THR A 194 -0.04 11.31 -3.23
C THR A 194 -1.27 11.67 -4.04
N ASP A 195 -2.39 11.00 -3.80
CA ASP A 195 -3.64 11.25 -4.51
C ASP A 195 -4.28 12.56 -4.03
N LEU A 196 -4.24 12.87 -2.71
CA LEU A 196 -4.64 14.17 -2.16
C LEU A 196 -3.84 15.32 -2.79
N ARG A 197 -2.51 15.18 -2.88
CA ARG A 197 -1.65 16.18 -3.53
C ARG A 197 -2.00 16.43 -4.99
N ARG A 198 -2.43 15.41 -5.71
CA ARG A 198 -2.85 15.58 -7.11
C ARG A 198 -4.21 16.27 -7.22
N ALA A 199 -5.14 15.93 -6.33
CA ALA A 199 -6.46 16.51 -6.30
C ALA A 199 -6.40 18.00 -5.97
N SER A 200 -5.44 18.44 -5.16
CA SER A 200 -5.27 19.86 -4.74
C SER A 200 -4.56 20.74 -5.77
N GLY A 201 -4.27 20.27 -6.98
CA GLY A 201 -3.63 21.09 -8.00
C GLY A 201 -2.26 21.68 -7.62
N GLN A 202 -1.52 21.04 -6.69
CA GLN A 202 -0.23 21.42 -6.09
C GLN A 202 -0.32 22.35 -4.85
N GLN A 203 -1.50 22.68 -4.36
CA GLN A 203 -1.64 23.44 -3.12
C GLN A 203 -1.45 22.60 -1.85
N LEU A 204 -1.27 21.29 -1.99
CA LEU A 204 -0.92 20.40 -0.90
C LEU A 204 0.51 19.87 -1.05
N ILE A 205 1.38 20.24 -0.10
CA ILE A 205 2.76 19.79 -0.03
C ILE A 205 2.83 18.56 0.88
N VAL A 206 3.59 17.54 0.47
CA VAL A 206 3.82 16.33 1.28
C VAL A 206 5.30 16.20 1.55
N GLU A 207 5.67 16.22 2.83
CA GLU A 207 7.02 16.01 3.31
C GLU A 207 7.10 14.63 3.98
N ASN A 208 8.03 13.80 3.51
CA ASN A 208 8.33 12.52 4.16
C ASN A 208 9.58 12.70 5.01
N LEU A 209 9.43 12.57 6.30
CA LEU A 209 10.46 12.85 7.29
C LEU A 209 10.80 11.58 8.05
N ASN A 210 12.11 11.34 8.23
CA ASN A 210 12.60 10.20 9.01
C ASN A 210 13.23 10.67 10.32
N PRO A 211 12.53 10.54 11.46
CA PRO A 211 13.05 10.96 12.75
C PRO A 211 14.21 10.11 13.28
N ASP A 212 14.43 8.90 12.73
CA ASP A 212 15.54 8.04 13.16
C ASP A 212 16.89 8.49 12.57
N SER A 213 16.85 9.18 11.44
CA SER A 213 18.06 9.65 10.74
C SER A 213 18.48 11.06 11.12
N ASP A 214 17.57 11.86 11.69
CA ASP A 214 17.79 13.26 12.00
C ASP A 214 17.17 13.65 13.36
N SER A 215 18.00 14.13 14.27
CA SER A 215 17.56 14.54 15.61
C SER A 215 16.66 15.78 15.59
N GLU A 216 16.82 16.70 14.64
CA GLU A 216 15.97 17.88 14.51
C GLU A 216 14.56 17.45 14.08
N VAL A 217 14.46 16.51 13.15
CA VAL A 217 13.19 15.91 12.73
C VAL A 217 12.53 15.15 13.89
N ALA A 218 13.32 14.44 14.70
CA ALA A 218 12.79 13.76 15.88
C ALA A 218 12.25 14.73 16.95
N ASP A 219 12.93 15.86 17.13
CA ASP A 219 12.47 16.91 18.07
C ASP A 219 11.24 17.63 17.51
N GLU A 220 11.17 17.87 16.21
CA GLU A 220 9.98 18.39 15.54
C GLU A 220 8.79 17.43 15.73
N ALA A 221 8.95 16.14 15.45
CA ALA A 221 7.90 15.14 15.65
C ALA A 221 7.35 15.16 17.07
N ARG A 222 8.24 15.19 18.08
CA ARG A 222 7.82 15.28 19.50
C ARG A 222 7.09 16.58 19.80
N SER A 223 7.57 17.71 19.27
CA SER A 223 6.94 19.03 19.50
C SER A 223 5.53 19.10 18.92
N LEU A 224 5.30 18.37 17.80
CA LEU A 224 4.00 18.21 17.19
C LEU A 224 3.12 17.19 17.91
N GLY A 225 3.65 16.43 18.88
CA GLY A 225 2.90 15.40 19.60
C GLY A 225 2.84 14.05 18.86
N ILE A 226 3.64 13.86 17.84
CA ILE A 226 3.82 12.53 17.21
C ILE A 226 4.59 11.65 18.22
N ILE A 227 4.07 10.47 18.48
CA ILE A 227 4.64 9.56 19.48
C ILE A 227 5.45 8.44 18.82
N GLN A 228 6.54 8.09 19.48
CA GLN A 228 7.32 6.91 19.12
C GLN A 228 6.64 5.68 19.73
N ASN A 229 6.27 4.72 18.92
CA ASN A 229 5.60 3.50 19.38
C ASN A 229 6.57 2.34 19.50
N GLU A 230 6.29 1.46 20.45
CA GLU A 230 7.05 0.23 20.65
C GLU A 230 6.38 -0.92 19.90
N PHE A 231 7.16 -1.58 19.06
CA PHE A 231 6.72 -2.72 18.28
C PHE A 231 7.46 -3.97 18.73
N ASN A 232 6.73 -5.04 18.96
CA ASN A 232 7.32 -6.35 19.18
C ASN A 232 7.68 -6.98 17.84
N VAL A 233 8.96 -6.98 17.49
CA VAL A 233 9.45 -7.59 16.27
C VAL A 233 10.09 -8.93 16.60
N LEU A 234 9.62 -10.00 15.97
CA LEU A 234 10.26 -11.32 16.09
C LEU A 234 11.45 -11.36 15.14
N ARG A 235 12.66 -11.47 15.66
CA ARG A 235 13.89 -11.61 14.88
C ARG A 235 14.63 -12.87 15.30
N ALA A 236 14.77 -13.82 14.38
CA ALA A 236 15.65 -15.00 14.52
C ALA A 236 15.62 -15.70 15.90
N ASP A 237 14.43 -15.91 16.48
CA ASP A 237 14.17 -16.52 17.80
C ASP A 237 14.21 -15.58 19.04
N GLU A 238 14.43 -14.27 18.87
CA GLU A 238 14.32 -13.31 19.96
C GLU A 238 13.22 -12.29 19.70
N PHE A 239 12.46 -11.98 20.77
CA PHE A 239 11.56 -10.83 20.76
C PHE A 239 12.38 -9.56 20.96
N GLU A 240 12.49 -8.75 19.92
CA GLU A 240 13.10 -7.42 19.99
C GLU A 240 11.97 -6.37 20.07
N VAL A 241 12.02 -5.53 21.09
CA VAL A 241 11.16 -4.35 21.16
C VAL A 241 11.84 -3.25 20.38
N ARG A 242 11.26 -2.85 19.26
CA ARG A 242 11.73 -1.72 18.46
C ARG A 242 10.83 -0.53 18.64
N ARG A 243 11.43 0.64 18.67
CA ARG A 243 10.72 1.91 18.66
C ARG A 243 10.72 2.46 17.25
N GLY A 244 9.60 2.99 16.82
CA GLY A 244 9.49 3.59 15.49
C GLY A 244 8.41 4.65 15.45
N TRP A 245 8.50 5.47 14.43
CA TRP A 245 7.58 6.58 14.17
C TRP A 245 6.67 6.20 13.01
N PHE A 246 5.38 6.40 13.16
CA PHE A 246 4.41 6.29 12.09
C PHE A 246 3.20 7.16 12.39
N GLY A 247 3.35 8.45 12.14
CA GLY A 247 2.34 9.46 12.38
C GLY A 247 2.41 10.55 11.35
N LEU A 248 1.44 11.44 11.33
CA LEU A 248 1.41 12.59 10.44
C LEU A 248 0.84 13.83 11.10
N ALA A 249 1.22 14.99 10.57
CA ALA A 249 0.66 16.28 10.92
C ALA A 249 0.19 17.00 9.66
N VAL A 250 -0.99 17.61 9.71
CA VAL A 250 -1.51 18.52 8.71
C VAL A 250 -1.34 19.93 9.25
N LEU A 251 -0.74 20.81 8.47
CA LEU A 251 -0.43 22.18 8.85
C LEU A 251 -1.04 23.13 7.83
N TYR A 252 -1.74 24.13 8.32
CA TYR A 252 -2.31 25.20 7.52
C TYR A 252 -2.21 26.53 8.29
N LEU A 253 -1.41 27.47 7.81
CA LEU A 253 -1.11 28.71 8.52
C LEU A 253 -0.64 28.43 9.96
N ASP A 254 -1.38 28.92 10.96
CA ASP A 254 -1.12 28.72 12.39
C ASP A 254 -1.87 27.52 12.98
N GLU A 255 -2.74 26.88 12.19
CA GLU A 255 -3.52 25.73 12.60
C GLU A 255 -2.83 24.42 12.28
N ARG A 256 -3.10 23.41 13.10
CA ARG A 256 -2.54 22.07 12.93
C ARG A 256 -3.49 20.99 13.42
N GLU A 257 -3.51 19.89 12.69
CA GLU A 257 -4.19 18.67 13.10
C GLU A 257 -3.16 17.53 13.11
N ILE A 258 -3.18 16.71 14.16
CA ILE A 258 -2.13 15.73 14.39
C ILE A 258 -2.75 14.35 14.52
N ILE A 259 -2.18 13.38 13.78
CA ILE A 259 -2.43 11.96 13.95
C ILE A 259 -1.17 11.37 14.56
N PRO A 260 -1.13 11.21 15.92
CA PRO A 260 0.09 10.83 16.61
C PRO A 260 0.64 9.47 16.22
N PHE A 261 -0.26 8.56 15.81
CA PHE A 261 0.06 7.23 15.33
C PHE A 261 -1.01 6.76 14.35
N ILE A 262 -0.58 6.16 13.23
CA ILE A 262 -1.47 5.61 12.21
C ILE A 262 -1.57 4.11 12.45
N ASP A 263 -2.63 3.68 13.12
CA ASP A 263 -2.95 2.26 13.37
C ASP A 263 -3.80 1.66 12.26
N ARG A 264 -4.66 2.48 11.64
CA ARG A 264 -5.58 2.10 10.57
C ARG A 264 -5.62 3.16 9.48
N THR A 265 -5.97 2.73 8.29
CA THR A 265 -6.02 3.60 7.09
C THR A 265 -7.45 3.75 6.53
N ASP A 266 -8.42 3.01 7.07
CA ASP A 266 -9.78 2.93 6.52
C ASP A 266 -10.54 4.28 6.59
N ASP A 267 -10.30 5.08 7.62
CA ASP A 267 -10.91 6.39 7.86
C ASP A 267 -9.95 7.57 7.62
N LEU A 268 -8.72 7.29 7.18
CA LEU A 268 -7.65 8.28 7.11
C LEU A 268 -7.95 9.40 6.10
N GLU A 269 -8.54 9.08 4.94
CA GLU A 269 -8.99 10.08 3.98
C GLU A 269 -9.94 11.07 4.63
N PHE A 270 -10.98 10.55 5.28
CA PHE A 270 -11.99 11.39 5.93
C PHE A 270 -11.37 12.27 7.03
N ARG A 271 -10.48 11.72 7.85
CA ARG A 271 -9.79 12.47 8.92
C ARG A 271 -8.94 13.59 8.35
N LEU A 272 -8.12 13.31 7.32
CA LEU A 272 -7.27 14.31 6.69
C LEU A 272 -8.06 15.41 5.99
N VAL A 273 -9.06 15.03 5.22
CA VAL A 273 -9.86 15.99 4.47
C VAL A 273 -10.75 16.83 5.39
N SER A 274 -11.31 16.21 6.44
CA SER A 274 -12.05 16.96 7.46
C SER A 274 -11.15 17.94 8.21
N ALA A 275 -9.90 17.55 8.51
CA ALA A 275 -8.92 18.45 9.11
C ALA A 275 -8.64 19.65 8.20
N VAL A 276 -8.35 19.38 6.91
CA VAL A 276 -8.14 20.42 5.90
C VAL A 276 -9.38 21.34 5.81
N ALA A 277 -10.56 20.77 5.63
CA ALA A 277 -11.79 21.55 5.53
C ALA A 277 -12.04 22.43 6.76
N ASN A 278 -11.82 21.89 7.97
CA ASN A 278 -12.02 22.66 9.21
C ASN A 278 -11.01 23.81 9.35
N MET A 279 -9.77 23.63 8.90
CA MET A 279 -8.72 24.64 8.94
C MET A 279 -8.84 25.70 7.84
N THR A 280 -9.40 25.34 6.67
CA THR A 280 -9.51 26.25 5.51
C THR A 280 -10.84 26.99 5.45
N THR A 281 -11.84 26.58 6.22
CA THR A 281 -13.16 27.25 6.24
C THR A 281 -13.12 28.41 7.24
N GLU A 282 -13.14 29.65 6.75
CA GLU A 282 -13.16 30.88 7.58
C GLU A 282 -14.43 31.01 8.41
N GLU A 283 -15.58 30.54 7.90
CA GLU A 283 -16.86 30.61 8.59
C GLU A 283 -17.30 29.19 9.00
N ARG A 284 -17.31 28.93 10.29
CA ARG A 284 -17.94 27.72 10.81
C ARG A 284 -19.43 27.76 10.52
N THR A 285 -19.93 26.67 9.93
CA THR A 285 -21.39 26.55 9.71
C THR A 285 -22.12 26.65 11.04
N SER A 286 -23.00 27.62 11.20
CA SER A 286 -23.81 27.77 12.41
C SER A 286 -24.97 26.77 12.39
N VAL A 287 -25.13 26.02 13.48
CA VAL A 287 -26.26 25.11 13.69
C VAL A 287 -27.15 25.68 14.80
N ALA A 288 -28.38 26.01 14.46
CA ALA A 288 -29.37 26.44 15.44
C ALA A 288 -29.97 25.20 16.16
N PHE A 289 -29.82 25.14 17.47
CA PHE A 289 -30.45 24.10 18.28
C PHE A 289 -31.73 24.66 18.93
N ALA A 290 -32.87 24.31 18.36
CA ALA A 290 -34.16 24.77 18.88
C ALA A 290 -34.57 24.00 20.13
N SER A 291 -34.88 24.72 21.21
CA SER A 291 -35.39 24.14 22.45
C SER A 291 -36.67 24.87 22.85
N GLY A 292 -37.61 24.16 23.45
CA GLY A 292 -38.89 24.74 23.91
C GLY A 292 -40.04 23.75 23.84
N PHE A 293 -41.20 24.14 24.35
CA PHE A 293 -42.40 23.27 24.37
C PHE A 293 -42.20 21.88 24.99
N GLY A 294 -41.26 21.74 25.95
CA GLY A 294 -40.92 20.47 26.59
C GLY A 294 -39.76 19.72 25.93
N ALA A 295 -39.17 20.27 24.87
CA ALA A 295 -37.90 19.71 24.32
C ALA A 295 -36.71 20.17 25.17
N GLU A 296 -35.79 19.25 25.40
CA GLU A 296 -34.57 19.52 26.16
C GLU A 296 -33.58 20.32 25.28
N GLY A 297 -32.90 21.27 25.88
CA GLY A 297 -31.84 22.04 25.21
C GLY A 297 -30.56 21.20 25.03
N ILE A 298 -29.67 21.65 24.15
CA ILE A 298 -28.40 20.96 23.86
C ILE A 298 -27.54 20.73 25.10
N ALA A 299 -27.64 21.62 26.10
CA ALA A 299 -26.92 21.49 27.36
C ALA A 299 -27.27 20.22 28.16
N THR A 300 -28.42 19.60 27.87
CA THR A 300 -28.83 18.33 28.49
C THR A 300 -28.06 17.13 27.90
N PHE A 301 -27.42 17.34 26.73
CA PHE A 301 -26.65 16.31 26.03
C PHE A 301 -25.18 16.73 25.85
N PRO A 302 -24.35 16.69 26.92
CA PRO A 302 -22.97 17.20 26.88
C PRO A 302 -22.11 16.53 25.79
N TRP A 303 -22.31 15.25 25.55
CA TRP A 303 -21.61 14.49 24.51
C TRP A 303 -21.94 14.97 23.08
N LEU A 304 -23.21 15.37 22.85
CA LEU A 304 -23.65 15.92 21.58
C LEU A 304 -23.13 17.35 21.41
N GLN A 305 -23.22 18.15 22.45
CA GLN A 305 -22.69 19.50 22.47
C GLN A 305 -21.19 19.50 22.17
N GLN A 306 -20.40 18.66 22.84
CA GLN A 306 -18.97 18.56 22.62
C GLN A 306 -18.65 18.12 21.18
N GLY A 307 -19.31 17.09 20.67
CA GLY A 307 -19.09 16.59 19.30
C GLY A 307 -19.50 17.58 18.20
N LEU A 308 -20.46 18.48 18.47
CA LEU A 308 -20.88 19.50 17.53
C LEU A 308 -20.03 20.77 17.63
N THR A 309 -19.63 21.20 18.85
CA THR A 309 -18.85 22.44 19.06
C THR A 309 -17.48 22.40 18.36
N ASP A 310 -16.92 21.21 18.18
CA ASP A 310 -15.64 21.05 17.48
C ASP A 310 -15.76 21.37 15.96
N ARG A 311 -16.99 21.33 15.40
CA ARG A 311 -17.22 21.46 13.95
C ARG A 311 -18.16 22.59 13.56
N TYR A 312 -19.06 22.99 14.45
CA TYR A 312 -20.16 23.93 14.19
C TYR A 312 -20.22 25.01 15.25
N ASP A 313 -20.64 26.21 14.84
CA ASP A 313 -21.00 27.24 15.80
C ASP A 313 -22.45 26.99 16.25
N ILE A 314 -22.63 26.66 17.54
CA ILE A 314 -23.95 26.28 18.06
C ILE A 314 -24.66 27.49 18.62
N THR A 315 -25.76 27.86 17.98
CA THR A 315 -26.62 28.94 18.44
C THR A 315 -27.91 28.36 19.05
N PRO A 316 -28.14 28.51 20.36
CA PRO A 316 -29.41 28.10 20.96
C PRO A 316 -30.52 29.09 20.50
N VAL A 317 -31.63 28.52 20.05
CA VAL A 317 -32.84 29.27 19.61
C VAL A 317 -34.04 28.85 20.42
#